data_bf284dab25b61b36678488d98b6eb710
#
_entry.id   bf284dab25b61b36678488d98b6eb710
#
_cell.length_a   1.000
_cell.length_b   1.000
_cell.length_c   1.000
_cell.angle_alpha   90.00
_cell.angle_beta   90.00
_cell.angle_gamma   90.00
#
_symmetry.space_group_name_H-M   'P 1'
#
loop_
_entity.id
_entity.type
_entity.pdbx_description
1 polymer ?
#
loop_
_entity_poly.entity_id
_entity_poly.type
_entity_poly.pdbx_seq_one_letter_code
_entity_poly.pdbx_strand_id
1 'polypeptide(L)'
;MRKDRSFDEIREIVFETDINIHAEGSCLVKFGNTQVICTASIDEKTPPWLRGSGKGWVTAEYGMLPRSTNTRIERESARGKQSGRTQEIQRLIGRSLRSVINLENLGERQIKIDCDVIQADGGTRTASISGSFVALYL
;
A
#
# COMPACT_ATOMS: atom_id res chain seq x y z
N MET A 1 -16.96 12.28 15.29
CA MET A 1 -16.80 11.98 16.73
C MET A 1 -16.66 10.48 16.93
N ARG A 2 -15.73 10.08 17.78
CA ARG A 2 -15.52 8.67 18.10
C ARG A 2 -16.61 8.19 19.04
N LYS A 3 -17.32 7.13 18.66
CA LYS A 3 -18.43 6.62 19.46
C LYS A 3 -18.06 5.44 20.33
N ASP A 4 -16.99 4.72 19.97
CA ASP A 4 -16.61 3.44 20.56
C ASP A 4 -15.26 3.47 21.28
N ARG A 5 -14.63 4.64 21.38
CA ARG A 5 -13.33 4.78 22.04
C ARG A 5 -13.08 6.21 22.49
N SER A 6 -12.19 6.38 23.48
CA SER A 6 -11.83 7.68 24.01
C SER A 6 -10.94 8.46 23.02
N PHE A 7 -10.69 9.76 23.33
CA PHE A 7 -9.92 10.64 22.44
C PHE A 7 -8.47 10.20 22.24
N ASP A 8 -7.87 9.62 23.27
CA ASP A 8 -6.48 9.18 23.27
C ASP A 8 -6.33 7.69 22.90
N GLU A 9 -7.43 7.01 22.62
CA GLU A 9 -7.43 5.60 22.25
C GLU A 9 -7.39 5.44 20.74
N ILE A 10 -6.39 4.70 20.24
CA ILE A 10 -6.32 4.35 18.82
C ILE A 10 -7.23 3.17 18.53
N ARG A 11 -7.60 3.01 17.26
CA ARG A 11 -8.36 1.84 16.82
C ARG A 11 -7.50 0.59 16.97
N GLU A 12 -8.17 -0.55 17.12
CA GLU A 12 -7.47 -1.82 17.09
C GLU A 12 -6.75 -1.98 15.75
N ILE A 13 -5.46 -2.32 15.84
CA ILE A 13 -4.62 -2.52 14.67
C ILE A 13 -4.28 -4.00 14.58
N VAL A 14 -4.57 -4.62 13.43
CA VAL A 14 -4.29 -6.04 13.18
C VAL A 14 -3.54 -6.17 11.87
N PHE A 15 -2.50 -6.99 11.86
CA PHE A 15 -1.77 -7.37 10.65
C PHE A 15 -1.88 -8.88 10.47
N GLU A 16 -2.46 -9.32 9.35
CA GLU A 16 -2.46 -10.72 8.97
C GLU A 16 -1.49 -10.88 7.80
N THR A 17 -0.44 -11.67 7.99
CA THR A 17 0.62 -11.86 7.01
C THR A 17 0.41 -13.13 6.19
N ASP A 18 1.15 -13.22 5.07
CA ASP A 18 1.13 -14.40 4.21
C ASP A 18 -0.26 -14.73 3.67
N ILE A 19 -1.01 -13.71 3.28
CA ILE A 19 -2.37 -13.85 2.76
C ILE A 19 -2.41 -14.17 1.27
N ASN A 20 -1.28 -14.04 0.56
CA ASN A 20 -1.18 -14.29 -0.86
C ASN A 20 0.05 -15.15 -1.14
N ILE A 21 -0.15 -16.28 -1.81
CA ILE A 21 0.91 -17.24 -2.04
C ILE A 21 1.86 -16.86 -3.19
N HIS A 22 1.47 -15.89 -4.01
CA HIS A 22 2.25 -15.50 -5.20
C HIS A 22 3.19 -14.33 -4.94
N ALA A 23 2.78 -13.40 -4.07
CA ALA A 23 3.61 -12.25 -3.73
C ALA A 23 4.74 -12.64 -2.78
N GLU A 24 5.90 -12.01 -2.91
CA GLU A 24 7.02 -12.23 -2.00
C GLU A 24 6.68 -11.81 -0.57
N GLY A 25 5.86 -10.77 -0.42
CA GLY A 25 5.33 -10.37 0.88
C GLY A 25 3.88 -9.95 0.76
N SER A 26 3.08 -10.21 1.76
CA SER A 26 1.67 -9.81 1.75
C SER A 26 1.16 -9.59 3.17
N CYS A 27 0.20 -8.69 3.29
CA CYS A 27 -0.40 -8.33 4.57
C CYS A 27 -1.82 -7.81 4.37
N LEU A 28 -2.74 -8.32 5.16
CA LEU A 28 -4.05 -7.70 5.32
C LEU A 28 -3.97 -6.86 6.59
N VAL A 29 -4.03 -5.54 6.44
CA VAL A 29 -3.99 -4.62 7.57
C VAL A 29 -5.41 -4.18 7.91
N LYS A 30 -5.71 -4.14 9.20
CA LYS A 30 -6.99 -3.67 9.71
C LYS A 30 -6.76 -2.56 10.73
N PHE A 31 -7.33 -1.39 10.46
CA PHE A 31 -7.41 -0.28 11.41
C PHE A 31 -8.89 -0.13 11.77
N GLY A 32 -9.32 -0.84 12.83
CA GLY A 32 -10.74 -0.96 13.12
C GLY A 32 -11.46 -1.59 11.94
N ASN A 33 -12.42 -0.89 11.36
CA ASN A 33 -13.19 -1.38 10.20
C ASN A 33 -12.48 -1.14 8.86
N THR A 34 -11.44 -0.33 8.81
CA THR A 34 -10.69 -0.11 7.58
C THR A 34 -9.81 -1.33 7.31
N GLN A 35 -9.91 -1.90 6.11
CA GLN A 35 -9.17 -3.10 5.71
C GLN A 35 -8.52 -2.87 4.35
N VAL A 36 -7.22 -3.15 4.27
CA VAL A 36 -6.43 -2.99 3.04
C VAL A 36 -5.56 -4.22 2.84
N ILE A 37 -5.57 -4.75 1.61
CA ILE A 37 -4.62 -5.80 1.21
C ILE A 37 -3.39 -5.11 0.64
N CYS A 38 -2.22 -5.46 1.17
CA CYS A 38 -0.94 -4.93 0.70
C CYS A 38 -0.06 -6.08 0.25
N THR A 39 0.49 -5.98 -0.95
CA THR A 39 1.43 -6.99 -1.47
C THR A 39 2.71 -6.33 -1.94
N ALA A 40 3.81 -7.07 -1.81
CA ALA A 40 5.12 -6.66 -2.29
C ALA A 40 5.62 -7.68 -3.29
N SER A 41 5.96 -7.23 -4.48
CA SER A 41 6.46 -8.07 -5.56
C SER A 41 7.82 -7.57 -6.01
N ILE A 42 8.78 -8.49 -6.18
CA ILE A 42 10.12 -8.16 -6.64
C ILE A 42 10.19 -8.26 -8.15
N ASP A 43 10.71 -7.21 -8.78
CA ASP A 43 11.02 -7.17 -10.20
C ASP A 43 12.52 -7.00 -10.35
N GLU A 44 13.17 -7.88 -11.08
CA GLU A 44 14.63 -7.85 -11.28
C GLU A 44 15.07 -6.66 -12.15
N LYS A 45 14.15 -5.95 -12.76
CA LYS A 45 14.43 -4.78 -13.59
C LYS A 45 14.15 -3.50 -12.82
N THR A 46 15.11 -2.56 -12.85
CA THR A 46 14.89 -1.22 -12.33
C THR A 46 14.25 -0.33 -13.39
N PRO A 47 13.67 0.81 -12.98
CA PRO A 47 13.24 1.82 -13.95
C PRO A 47 14.42 2.25 -14.84
N PRO A 48 14.19 2.54 -16.13
CA PRO A 48 15.27 2.90 -17.06
C PRO A 48 16.18 4.04 -16.57
N TRP A 49 15.61 5.02 -15.88
CA TRP A 49 16.38 6.18 -15.37
C TRP A 49 17.32 5.82 -14.21
N LEU A 50 17.19 4.63 -13.63
CA LEU A 50 18.06 4.14 -12.54
C LEU A 50 19.07 3.09 -13.00
N ARG A 51 19.04 2.67 -14.26
CA ARG A 51 19.96 1.67 -14.76
C ARG A 51 21.40 2.13 -14.60
N GLY A 52 22.26 1.22 -14.09
CA GLY A 52 23.66 1.50 -13.89
C GLY A 52 23.97 2.29 -12.63
N SER A 53 22.98 2.69 -11.85
CA SER A 53 23.17 3.45 -10.61
C SER A 53 23.60 2.57 -9.43
N GLY A 54 23.38 1.27 -9.51
CA GLY A 54 23.62 0.34 -8.40
C GLY A 54 22.55 0.41 -7.32
N LYS A 55 21.48 1.16 -7.54
CA LYS A 55 20.38 1.37 -6.58
C LYS A 55 19.10 0.70 -7.04
N GLY A 56 18.32 0.24 -6.07
CA GLY A 56 16.99 -0.25 -6.32
C GLY A 56 15.93 0.85 -6.20
N TRP A 57 14.69 0.46 -6.33
CA TRP A 57 13.56 1.37 -6.24
C TRP A 57 12.36 0.68 -5.62
N VAL A 58 11.51 1.46 -4.99
CA VAL A 58 10.22 1.00 -4.48
C VAL A 58 9.15 1.91 -5.07
N THR A 59 8.17 1.33 -5.72
CA THR A 59 7.02 2.04 -6.25
C THR A 59 5.74 1.45 -5.67
N ALA A 60 4.66 2.21 -5.70
CA ALA A 60 3.39 1.77 -5.12
C ALA A 60 2.21 2.13 -6.01
N GLU A 61 1.24 1.24 -6.04
CA GLU A 61 -0.05 1.49 -6.63
C GLU A 61 -1.11 1.34 -5.53
N TYR A 62 -2.19 2.08 -5.66
CA TYR A 62 -3.27 2.14 -4.69
C TYR A 62 -4.60 2.17 -5.41
N GLY A 63 -5.56 1.43 -4.89
CA GLY A 63 -6.91 1.45 -5.42
C GLY A 63 -7.93 1.10 -4.35
N MET A 64 -9.18 1.42 -4.63
CA MET A 64 -10.31 1.08 -3.76
C MET A 64 -11.24 0.16 -4.54
N LEU A 65 -11.62 -0.95 -3.92
CA LEU A 65 -12.62 -1.82 -4.51
C LEU A 65 -13.97 -1.09 -4.57
N PRO A 66 -14.82 -1.38 -5.57
CA PRO A 66 -16.08 -0.64 -5.74
C PRO A 66 -16.98 -0.61 -4.49
N ARG A 67 -16.99 -1.68 -3.70
CA ARG A 67 -17.80 -1.73 -2.47
C ARG A 67 -16.97 -1.58 -1.21
N SER A 68 -15.80 -0.96 -1.32
CA SER A 68 -15.03 -0.55 -0.15
C SER A 68 -15.77 0.54 0.65
N THR A 69 -16.69 1.24 0.01
CA THR A 69 -17.50 2.30 0.61
C THR A 69 -18.98 1.85 0.73
N ASN A 70 -19.77 2.61 1.48
CA ASN A 70 -21.19 2.28 1.71
C ASN A 70 -22.05 2.35 0.45
N THR A 71 -21.60 3.08 -0.57
CA THR A 71 -22.22 3.06 -1.89
C THR A 71 -21.17 2.58 -2.89
N ARG A 72 -21.62 1.95 -3.99
CA ARG A 72 -20.68 1.47 -4.99
C ARG A 72 -20.04 2.63 -5.73
N ILE A 73 -18.72 2.64 -5.76
CA ILE A 73 -17.93 3.56 -6.59
C ILE A 73 -17.47 2.85 -7.87
N GLU A 74 -17.22 3.62 -8.92
CA GLU A 74 -16.73 3.05 -10.17
C GLU A 74 -15.25 2.67 -10.05
N ARG A 75 -14.86 1.61 -10.76
CA ARG A 75 -13.45 1.27 -10.90
C ARG A 75 -12.77 2.33 -11.77
N GLU A 76 -11.61 2.79 -11.33
CA GLU A 76 -10.86 3.80 -12.09
C GLU A 76 -10.46 3.28 -13.46
N SER A 77 -10.18 1.96 -13.57
CA SER A 77 -9.85 1.35 -14.86
C SER A 77 -11.02 1.44 -15.84
N ALA A 78 -12.27 1.39 -15.36
CA ALA A 78 -13.45 1.53 -16.22
C ALA A 78 -13.63 2.98 -16.68
N ARG A 79 -13.18 3.96 -15.89
CA ARG A 79 -13.22 5.37 -16.26
C ARG A 79 -12.04 5.77 -17.16
N GLY A 80 -11.04 4.91 -17.28
CA GLY A 80 -9.89 5.12 -18.13
C GLY A 80 -8.77 5.97 -17.56
N LYS A 81 -8.91 6.44 -16.31
CA LYS A 81 -7.84 7.22 -15.66
C LYS A 81 -7.95 7.16 -14.13
N GLN A 82 -6.82 7.36 -13.47
CA GLN A 82 -6.77 7.48 -12.02
C GLN A 82 -7.13 8.90 -11.58
N SER A 83 -7.75 9.01 -10.41
CA SER A 83 -8.02 10.31 -9.81
C SER A 83 -6.71 10.93 -9.28
N GLY A 84 -6.74 12.25 -9.07
CA GLY A 84 -5.61 12.94 -8.44
C GLY A 84 -5.33 12.44 -7.04
N ARG A 85 -6.38 12.08 -6.29
CA ARG A 85 -6.23 11.52 -4.94
C ARG A 85 -5.50 10.18 -4.97
N THR A 86 -5.86 9.29 -5.88
CA THR A 86 -5.18 8.01 -6.04
C THR A 86 -3.71 8.20 -6.36
N GLN A 87 -3.39 9.09 -7.29
CA GLN A 87 -2.00 9.38 -7.66
C GLN A 87 -1.21 9.97 -6.49
N GLU A 88 -1.82 10.88 -5.72
CA GLU A 88 -1.19 11.45 -4.52
C GLU A 88 -0.87 10.38 -3.49
N ILE A 89 -1.82 9.49 -3.23
CA ILE A 89 -1.63 8.43 -2.24
C ILE A 89 -0.54 7.45 -2.69
N GLN A 90 -0.50 7.09 -3.96
CA GLN A 90 0.55 6.23 -4.51
C GLN A 90 1.94 6.84 -4.29
N ARG A 91 2.10 8.13 -4.56
CA ARG A 91 3.36 8.83 -4.33
C ARG A 91 3.72 8.88 -2.85
N LEU A 92 2.73 9.10 -1.99
CA LEU A 92 2.96 9.13 -0.54
C LEU A 92 3.43 7.78 -0.02
N ILE A 93 2.81 6.70 -0.43
CA ILE A 93 3.20 5.34 -0.03
C ILE A 93 4.63 5.05 -0.49
N GLY A 94 4.92 5.28 -1.76
CA GLY A 94 6.25 5.04 -2.32
C GLY A 94 7.32 5.85 -1.60
N ARG A 95 7.07 7.12 -1.38
CA ARG A 95 8.02 8.01 -0.68
C ARG A 95 8.26 7.56 0.76
N SER A 96 7.20 7.19 1.46
CA SER A 96 7.30 6.73 2.84
C SER A 96 8.16 5.48 2.95
N LEU A 97 7.96 4.52 2.05
CA LEU A 97 8.72 3.28 2.07
C LEU A 97 10.18 3.50 1.67
N ARG A 98 10.43 4.36 0.68
CA ARG A 98 11.80 4.68 0.27
C ARG A 98 12.61 5.37 1.38
N SER A 99 11.94 6.03 2.32
CA SER A 99 12.61 6.68 3.43
C SER A 99 13.15 5.71 4.47
N VAL A 100 12.66 4.47 4.50
CA VAL A 100 13.02 3.48 5.52
C VAL A 100 13.74 2.26 4.95
N ILE A 101 14.01 2.23 3.65
CA ILE A 101 14.72 1.13 3.01
C ILE A 101 16.06 1.63 2.47
N ASN A 102 17.09 0.79 2.55
CA ASN A 102 18.36 1.09 1.94
C ASN A 102 18.33 0.65 0.47
N LEU A 103 18.16 1.63 -0.42
CA LEU A 103 18.03 1.37 -1.86
C LEU A 103 19.32 0.80 -2.47
N GLU A 104 20.47 1.12 -1.91
CA GLU A 104 21.75 0.56 -2.37
C GLU A 104 21.85 -0.92 -2.04
N ASN A 105 21.41 -1.33 -0.84
CA ASN A 105 21.40 -2.74 -0.44
C ASN A 105 20.40 -3.56 -1.23
N LEU A 106 19.35 -2.93 -1.73
CA LEU A 106 18.37 -3.59 -2.60
C LEU A 106 19.01 -4.00 -3.93
N GLY A 107 20.02 -3.25 -4.38
CA GLY A 107 20.65 -3.46 -5.67
C GLY A 107 19.73 -3.04 -6.81
N GLU A 108 20.07 -3.38 -8.05
CA GLU A 108 19.29 -2.96 -9.21
C GLU A 108 18.04 -3.82 -9.39
N ARG A 109 17.17 -3.77 -8.39
CA ARG A 109 15.85 -4.43 -8.38
C ARG A 109 14.80 -3.41 -8.01
N GLN A 110 13.56 -3.71 -8.35
CA GLN A 110 12.43 -2.87 -8.00
C GLN A 110 11.43 -3.68 -7.19
N ILE A 111 10.90 -3.09 -6.14
CA ILE A 111 9.80 -3.66 -5.40
C ILE A 111 8.55 -2.88 -5.78
N LYS A 112 7.52 -3.61 -6.22
CA LYS A 112 6.23 -3.03 -6.54
C LYS A 112 5.26 -3.37 -5.41
N ILE A 113 4.73 -2.32 -4.81
CA ILE A 113 3.73 -2.44 -3.74
C ILE A 113 2.36 -2.21 -4.36
N ASP A 114 1.44 -3.08 -4.03
CA ASP A 114 0.04 -2.95 -4.43
C ASP A 114 -0.83 -2.88 -3.19
N CYS A 115 -1.64 -1.83 -3.09
CA CYS A 115 -2.56 -1.63 -1.98
C CYS A 115 -3.98 -1.57 -2.52
N ASP A 116 -4.82 -2.48 -2.06
CA ASP A 116 -6.22 -2.56 -2.46
C ASP A 116 -7.11 -2.45 -1.24
N VAL A 117 -7.87 -1.38 -1.17
CA VAL A 117 -8.79 -1.13 -0.05
C VAL A 117 -10.02 -1.99 -0.23
N ILE A 118 -10.25 -2.90 0.72
CA ILE A 118 -11.43 -3.76 0.75
C ILE A 118 -12.60 -3.03 1.40
N GLN A 119 -12.32 -2.32 2.47
CA GLN A 119 -13.31 -1.63 3.29
C GLN A 119 -12.71 -0.36 3.84
N ALA A 120 -13.34 0.77 3.54
CA ALA A 120 -12.87 2.10 3.92
C ALA A 120 -13.74 2.67 5.04
N ASP A 121 -13.09 2.99 6.17
CA ASP A 121 -13.72 3.65 7.31
C ASP A 121 -12.73 4.66 7.91
N GLY A 122 -12.13 5.47 7.04
CA GLY A 122 -11.12 6.45 7.40
C GLY A 122 -9.73 5.85 7.56
N GLY A 123 -8.70 6.61 7.23
CA GLY A 123 -7.31 6.23 7.42
C GLY A 123 -6.77 5.21 6.42
N THR A 124 -7.34 5.14 5.22
CA THR A 124 -6.89 4.17 4.22
C THR A 124 -5.45 4.40 3.79
N ARG A 125 -5.00 5.65 3.69
CA ARG A 125 -3.61 5.94 3.30
C ARG A 125 -2.61 5.53 4.38
N THR A 126 -2.91 5.78 5.65
CA THR A 126 -2.03 5.37 6.75
C THR A 126 -2.03 3.86 6.93
N ALA A 127 -3.18 3.21 6.80
CA ALA A 127 -3.27 1.75 6.81
C ALA A 127 -2.48 1.13 5.66
N SER A 128 -2.56 1.72 4.46
CA SER A 128 -1.81 1.25 3.30
C SER A 128 -0.30 1.36 3.53
N ILE A 129 0.18 2.47 4.10
CA ILE A 129 1.61 2.64 4.40
C ILE A 129 2.06 1.58 5.42
N SER A 130 1.33 1.42 6.51
CA SER A 130 1.69 0.47 7.57
C SER A 130 1.66 -0.98 7.08
N GLY A 131 0.61 -1.36 6.36
CA GLY A 131 0.50 -2.70 5.79
C GLY A 131 1.56 -2.98 4.73
N SER A 132 1.88 -1.98 3.92
CA SER A 132 2.94 -2.09 2.91
C SER A 132 4.30 -2.27 3.56
N PHE A 133 4.57 -1.58 4.65
CA PHE A 133 5.81 -1.76 5.40
C PHE A 133 5.93 -3.20 5.91
N VAL A 134 4.87 -3.76 6.46
CA VAL A 134 4.87 -5.15 6.93
C VAL A 134 5.10 -6.12 5.76
N ALA A 135 4.41 -5.93 4.64
CA ALA A 135 4.59 -6.75 3.45
C ALA A 135 6.02 -6.65 2.90
N LEU A 136 6.59 -5.45 2.92
CA LEU A 136 7.95 -5.20 2.45
C LEU A 136 8.99 -5.88 3.35
N TYR A 137 8.77 -5.87 4.65
CA TYR A 137 9.68 -6.45 5.65
C TYR A 137 9.78 -7.98 5.51
N LEU A 138 8.68 -8.61 5.11
CA LEU A 138 8.66 -10.05 4.92
C LEU A 138 9.38 -10.46 3.63
#